data_fadc2a34d85b5842b85e6eb060232b6b
#
_entry.id   fadc2a34d85b5842b85e6eb060232b6b
#
_cell.length_a   1.000
_cell.length_b   1.000
_cell.length_c   1.000
_cell.angle_alpha   90.00
_cell.angle_beta   90.00
_cell.angle_gamma   90.00
#
_symmetry.space_group_name_H-M   'P 1'
#
loop_
_entity.id
_entity.type
_entity.pdbx_description
1 polymer ?
#
loop_
_entity_poly.entity_id
_entity_poly.type
_entity_poly.pdbx_seq_one_letter_code
_entity_poly.pdbx_strand_id
1 'polypeptide(L)'
;MKKEFDYDAFLHIHTTGRDDQLADEYNYPYEPTPYRVLKRIKEAGLIQSKDIVVDFGCGKGRADFYFAKECNCKTIGVEYDERMYQQALDNVARAQEKNTNFYHCKAEEFVIPNDSTRFYFFNPFSVEILYTVLNHIQTSYYENPREILLFFYYPSDDYIAHLMTHDGFTFYDEIECEDLFEGNNIRERVMVFCVDL
;
A
#
# COMPACT_ATOMS: atom_id res chain seq x y z
N MET A 1 15.32 -25.94 -5.35
CA MET A 1 14.64 -24.63 -5.14
C MET A 1 14.69 -23.85 -6.46
N LYS A 2 13.54 -23.51 -7.07
CA LYS A 2 13.53 -22.56 -8.19
C LYS A 2 13.94 -21.20 -7.62
N LYS A 3 14.95 -20.54 -8.21
CA LYS A 3 15.35 -19.18 -7.82
C LYS A 3 14.15 -18.27 -8.02
N GLU A 4 13.72 -17.60 -6.96
CA GLU A 4 12.64 -16.60 -7.04
C GLU A 4 13.06 -15.52 -8.03
N PHE A 5 12.12 -15.02 -8.84
CA PHE A 5 12.41 -13.96 -9.79
C PHE A 5 12.80 -12.69 -9.06
N ASP A 6 13.95 -12.13 -9.39
CA ASP A 6 14.47 -10.93 -8.75
C ASP A 6 13.82 -9.68 -9.37
N TYR A 7 12.69 -9.29 -8.79
CA TYR A 7 11.96 -8.11 -9.24
C TYR A 7 12.70 -6.80 -8.97
N ASP A 8 13.48 -6.68 -7.89
CA ASP A 8 14.29 -5.49 -7.63
C ASP A 8 15.27 -5.26 -8.79
N ALA A 9 15.95 -6.32 -9.24
CA ALA A 9 16.85 -6.24 -10.39
C ALA A 9 16.11 -5.95 -11.70
N PHE A 10 14.95 -6.58 -11.92
CA PHE A 10 14.11 -6.35 -13.11
C PHE A 10 13.59 -4.92 -13.20
N LEU A 11 13.19 -4.34 -12.07
CA LEU A 11 12.67 -2.98 -11.97
C LEU A 11 13.78 -1.92 -11.83
N HIS A 12 15.05 -2.35 -11.69
CA HIS A 12 16.20 -1.48 -11.42
C HIS A 12 16.06 -0.67 -10.12
N ILE A 13 15.49 -1.25 -9.07
CA ILE A 13 15.28 -0.63 -7.77
C ILE A 13 16.01 -1.37 -6.65
N HIS A 14 16.10 -0.76 -5.48
CA HIS A 14 16.64 -1.36 -4.27
C HIS A 14 15.68 -1.16 -3.11
N THR A 15 14.90 -2.20 -2.80
CA THR A 15 13.86 -2.13 -1.77
C THR A 15 14.01 -3.18 -0.67
N THR A 16 15.01 -4.05 -0.76
CA THR A 16 15.25 -5.10 0.22
C THR A 16 15.69 -4.56 1.59
N GLY A 17 15.52 -5.41 2.61
CA GLY A 17 15.90 -5.14 3.99
C GLY A 17 14.76 -4.60 4.83
N ARG A 18 14.88 -4.79 6.16
CA ARG A 18 14.00 -4.24 7.18
C ARG A 18 14.72 -3.09 7.87
N ASP A 19 14.00 -2.05 8.28
CA ASP A 19 14.54 -0.92 9.02
C ASP A 19 13.61 -0.57 10.19
N ASP A 20 14.17 -0.62 11.41
CA ASP A 20 13.43 -0.36 12.65
C ASP A 20 13.83 0.99 13.29
N GLN A 21 14.66 1.82 12.62
CA GLN A 21 15.28 2.99 13.25
C GLN A 21 14.30 4.07 13.71
N LEU A 22 13.21 4.28 12.96
CA LEU A 22 12.16 5.25 13.31
C LEU A 22 10.86 4.56 13.73
N ALA A 23 10.90 3.26 14.03
CA ALA A 23 9.74 2.59 14.60
C ALA A 23 9.47 3.11 16.02
N ASP A 24 8.22 3.50 16.27
CA ASP A 24 7.75 3.98 17.56
C ASP A 24 6.35 3.42 17.88
N GLU A 25 5.64 4.00 18.83
CA GLU A 25 4.28 3.60 19.19
C GLU A 25 3.27 3.84 18.05
N TYR A 26 3.53 4.79 17.16
CA TYR A 26 2.60 5.21 16.10
C TYR A 26 3.03 4.79 14.70
N ASN A 27 4.33 4.58 14.47
CA ASN A 27 4.88 4.26 13.16
C ASN A 27 5.62 2.92 13.23
N TYR A 28 5.24 2.00 12.34
CA TYR A 28 5.80 0.65 12.35
C TYR A 28 7.07 0.54 11.49
N PRO A 29 7.90 -0.50 11.73
CA PRO A 29 9.13 -0.69 10.99
C PRO A 29 8.91 -0.81 9.49
N TYR A 30 9.84 -0.29 8.70
CA TYR A 30 9.85 -0.58 7.26
C TYR A 30 10.07 -2.07 7.02
N GLU A 31 9.13 -2.68 6.33
CA GLU A 31 9.21 -4.03 5.79
C GLU A 31 8.59 -4.06 4.39
N PRO A 32 9.35 -4.45 3.34
CA PRO A 32 8.81 -4.43 2.00
C PRO A 32 7.84 -5.60 1.76
N THR A 33 6.68 -5.33 1.19
CA THR A 33 5.72 -6.36 0.79
C THR A 33 6.39 -7.41 -0.09
N PRO A 34 6.26 -8.72 0.22
CA PRO A 34 6.81 -9.77 -0.64
C PRO A 34 6.23 -9.72 -2.06
N TYR A 35 7.07 -9.86 -3.08
CA TYR A 35 6.62 -9.79 -4.48
C TYR A 35 5.56 -10.83 -4.84
N ARG A 36 5.58 -12.00 -4.20
CA ARG A 36 4.55 -13.04 -4.36
C ARG A 36 3.17 -12.56 -3.91
N VAL A 37 3.10 -11.71 -2.88
CA VAL A 37 1.85 -11.07 -2.43
C VAL A 37 1.40 -10.01 -3.42
N LEU A 38 2.29 -9.12 -3.86
CA LEU A 38 1.97 -8.11 -4.88
C LEU A 38 1.47 -8.77 -6.17
N LYS A 39 2.08 -9.90 -6.57
CA LYS A 39 1.63 -10.69 -7.71
C LYS A 39 0.21 -11.25 -7.49
N ARG A 40 -0.09 -11.76 -6.31
CA ARG A 40 -1.43 -12.26 -5.96
C ARG A 40 -2.48 -11.14 -6.00
N ILE A 41 -2.15 -9.94 -5.50
CA ILE A 41 -3.02 -8.75 -5.59
C ILE A 41 -3.29 -8.38 -7.06
N LYS A 42 -2.25 -8.36 -7.91
CA LYS A 42 -2.42 -8.12 -9.36
C LYS A 42 -3.34 -9.15 -10.00
N GLU A 43 -3.15 -10.44 -9.68
CA GLU A 43 -3.92 -11.55 -10.24
C GLU A 43 -5.40 -11.51 -9.84
N ALA A 44 -5.75 -10.89 -8.70
CA ALA A 44 -7.13 -10.63 -8.32
C ALA A 44 -7.85 -9.64 -9.27
N GLY A 45 -7.12 -8.86 -10.06
CA GLY A 45 -7.67 -7.99 -11.10
C GLY A 45 -8.39 -6.74 -10.59
N LEU A 46 -8.25 -6.41 -9.29
CA LEU A 46 -8.91 -5.27 -8.65
C LEU A 46 -8.15 -3.94 -8.84
N ILE A 47 -6.91 -3.98 -9.36
CA ILE A 47 -6.12 -2.81 -9.74
C ILE A 47 -5.93 -2.83 -11.25
N GLN A 48 -6.39 -1.80 -11.94
CA GLN A 48 -6.41 -1.69 -13.39
C GLN A 48 -5.59 -0.47 -13.87
N SER A 49 -5.29 -0.40 -15.14
CA SER A 49 -4.45 0.67 -15.73
C SER A 49 -5.04 2.08 -15.61
N LYS A 50 -6.36 2.19 -15.41
CA LYS A 50 -7.04 3.47 -15.19
C LYS A 50 -6.92 3.97 -13.73
N ASP A 51 -6.53 3.11 -12.80
CA ASP A 51 -6.52 3.41 -11.38
C ASP A 51 -5.32 4.28 -10.98
N ILE A 52 -5.50 5.02 -9.90
CA ILE A 52 -4.43 5.69 -9.17
C ILE A 52 -4.36 5.05 -7.79
N VAL A 53 -3.24 4.38 -7.52
CA VAL A 53 -2.96 3.73 -6.24
C VAL A 53 -2.23 4.70 -5.34
N VAL A 54 -2.72 4.90 -4.11
CA VAL A 54 -1.98 5.61 -3.05
C VAL A 54 -1.46 4.57 -2.07
N ASP A 55 -0.15 4.49 -1.90
CA ASP A 55 0.54 3.61 -0.95
C ASP A 55 0.95 4.41 0.29
N PHE A 56 0.27 4.19 1.41
CA PHE A 56 0.58 4.85 2.68
C PHE A 56 1.64 4.08 3.45
N GLY A 57 2.75 4.75 3.78
CA GLY A 57 3.94 4.12 4.34
C GLY A 57 4.71 3.35 3.27
N CYS A 58 4.87 3.96 2.10
CA CYS A 58 5.45 3.29 0.93
C CYS A 58 6.92 2.86 1.10
N GLY A 59 7.61 3.38 2.11
CA GLY A 59 9.02 3.13 2.34
C GLY A 59 9.86 3.46 1.12
N LYS A 60 10.54 2.47 0.56
CA LYS A 60 11.39 2.60 -0.64
C LYS A 60 10.61 2.45 -1.96
N GLY A 61 9.27 2.34 -1.90
CA GLY A 61 8.37 2.32 -3.05
C GLY A 61 8.17 0.96 -3.73
N ARG A 62 8.44 -0.18 -3.08
CA ARG A 62 8.33 -1.49 -3.73
C ARG A 62 6.98 -1.74 -4.37
N ALA A 63 5.89 -1.52 -3.64
CA ALA A 63 4.54 -1.75 -4.13
C ALA A 63 4.21 -0.77 -5.27
N ASP A 64 4.62 0.49 -5.14
CA ASP A 64 4.43 1.52 -6.17
C ASP A 64 5.06 1.12 -7.50
N PHE A 65 6.36 0.78 -7.52
CA PHE A 65 7.04 0.37 -8.75
C PHE A 65 6.44 -0.89 -9.34
N TYR A 66 6.06 -1.84 -8.48
CA TYR A 66 5.45 -3.09 -8.95
C TYR A 66 4.10 -2.83 -9.62
N PHE A 67 3.19 -2.08 -8.99
CA PHE A 67 1.88 -1.80 -9.55
C PHE A 67 1.97 -0.90 -10.79
N ALA A 68 2.82 0.12 -10.77
CA ALA A 68 3.05 0.95 -11.95
C ALA A 68 3.48 0.11 -13.16
N LYS A 69 4.41 -0.84 -12.96
CA LYS A 69 4.91 -1.71 -14.02
C LYS A 69 3.94 -2.78 -14.45
N GLU A 70 3.39 -3.51 -13.48
CA GLU A 70 2.65 -4.75 -13.74
C GLU A 70 1.15 -4.52 -13.99
N CYS A 71 0.56 -3.45 -13.42
CA CYS A 71 -0.82 -3.05 -13.67
C CYS A 71 -0.92 -1.90 -14.67
N ASN A 72 0.21 -1.26 -15.03
CA ASN A 72 0.27 -0.09 -15.90
C ASN A 72 -0.61 1.07 -15.38
N CYS A 73 -0.71 1.22 -14.06
CA CYS A 73 -1.47 2.24 -13.37
C CYS A 73 -0.55 3.38 -12.89
N LYS A 74 -1.13 4.46 -12.38
CA LYS A 74 -0.37 5.47 -11.66
C LYS A 74 -0.26 5.10 -10.19
N THR A 75 0.87 5.45 -9.55
CA THR A 75 1.05 5.25 -8.11
C THR A 75 1.56 6.51 -7.43
N ILE A 76 1.18 6.66 -6.17
CA ILE A 76 1.55 7.77 -5.30
C ILE A 76 1.97 7.17 -3.97
N GLY A 77 3.26 7.17 -3.68
CA GLY A 77 3.78 6.75 -2.39
C GLY A 77 3.83 7.92 -1.40
N VAL A 78 3.35 7.68 -0.18
CA VAL A 78 3.40 8.64 0.93
C VAL A 78 4.30 8.07 2.01
N GLU A 79 5.37 8.80 2.37
CA GLU A 79 6.36 8.35 3.35
C GLU A 79 6.78 9.51 4.25
N TYR A 80 6.82 9.27 5.57
CA TYR A 80 7.22 10.28 6.55
C TYR A 80 8.71 10.23 6.90
N ASP A 81 9.35 9.05 6.76
CA ASP A 81 10.80 8.91 6.97
C ASP A 81 11.57 9.45 5.77
N GLU A 82 12.25 10.58 5.98
CA GLU A 82 13.05 11.21 4.93
C GLU A 82 14.07 10.26 4.30
N ARG A 83 14.67 9.33 5.08
CA ARG A 83 15.68 8.38 4.58
C ARG A 83 15.04 7.38 3.61
N MET A 84 13.84 6.89 3.92
CA MET A 84 13.09 5.98 3.04
C MET A 84 12.61 6.72 1.80
N TYR A 85 12.07 7.92 1.98
CA TYR A 85 11.66 8.78 0.87
C TYR A 85 12.82 9.08 -0.10
N GLN A 86 14.03 9.42 0.38
CA GLN A 86 15.19 9.64 -0.47
C GLN A 86 15.58 8.37 -1.25
N GLN A 87 15.49 7.19 -0.63
CA GLN A 87 15.71 5.92 -1.33
C GLN A 87 14.65 5.64 -2.39
N ALA A 88 13.38 6.02 -2.15
CA ALA A 88 12.33 5.93 -3.16
C ALA A 88 12.64 6.84 -4.36
N LEU A 89 13.09 8.07 -4.14
CA LEU A 89 13.52 8.98 -5.22
C LEU A 89 14.73 8.45 -5.99
N ASP A 90 15.71 7.86 -5.32
CA ASP A 90 16.84 7.20 -5.97
C ASP A 90 16.36 6.04 -6.86
N ASN A 91 15.35 5.28 -6.41
CA ASN A 91 14.74 4.22 -7.20
C ASN A 91 14.01 4.77 -8.44
N VAL A 92 13.30 5.90 -8.34
CA VAL A 92 12.71 6.58 -9.51
C VAL A 92 13.78 6.91 -10.55
N ALA A 93 14.89 7.48 -10.11
CA ALA A 93 15.99 7.86 -11.01
C ALA A 93 16.62 6.64 -11.72
N ARG A 94 16.76 5.50 -11.00
CA ARG A 94 17.31 4.26 -11.56
C ARG A 94 16.34 3.55 -12.50
N ALA A 95 15.08 3.40 -12.08
CA ALA A 95 14.03 2.72 -12.85
C ALA A 95 13.56 3.53 -14.07
N GLN A 96 13.79 4.84 -14.06
CA GLN A 96 13.23 5.77 -15.05
C GLN A 96 11.70 5.66 -15.17
N GLU A 97 11.05 5.33 -14.04
CA GLU A 97 9.60 5.17 -13.97
C GLU A 97 8.92 6.55 -13.95
N LYS A 98 7.84 6.69 -14.73
CA LYS A 98 7.13 7.98 -14.92
C LYS A 98 5.73 7.98 -14.32
N ASN A 99 5.21 6.80 -13.98
CA ASN A 99 3.87 6.65 -13.44
C ASN A 99 3.85 6.64 -11.90
N THR A 100 5.03 6.78 -11.26
CA THR A 100 5.18 6.73 -9.81
C THR A 100 5.67 8.09 -9.30
N ASN A 101 4.98 8.63 -8.30
CA ASN A 101 5.36 9.85 -7.60
C ASN A 101 5.44 9.57 -6.09
N PHE A 102 6.33 10.25 -5.39
CA PHE A 102 6.49 10.13 -3.95
C PHE A 102 6.33 11.48 -3.26
N TYR A 103 5.73 11.45 -2.05
CA TYR A 103 5.53 12.62 -1.21
C TYR A 103 6.12 12.38 0.17
N HIS A 104 6.97 13.31 0.63
CA HIS A 104 7.52 13.30 1.98
C HIS A 104 6.59 14.09 2.91
N CYS A 105 5.71 13.41 3.59
CA CYS A 105 4.81 13.97 4.60
C CYS A 105 4.23 12.86 5.48
N LYS A 106 3.62 13.25 6.59
CA LYS A 106 2.82 12.32 7.39
C LYS A 106 1.54 11.93 6.65
N ALA A 107 1.07 10.70 6.89
CA ALA A 107 -0.13 10.18 6.25
C ALA A 107 -1.37 11.05 6.52
N GLU A 108 -1.50 11.53 7.77
CA GLU A 108 -2.60 12.40 8.20
C GLU A 108 -2.53 13.84 7.65
N GLU A 109 -1.42 14.23 7.05
CA GLU A 109 -1.23 15.55 6.41
C GLU A 109 -1.37 15.48 4.89
N PHE A 110 -1.42 14.26 4.34
CA PHE A 110 -1.47 14.06 2.89
C PHE A 110 -2.84 14.45 2.32
N VAL A 111 -2.83 15.35 1.34
CA VAL A 111 -4.03 15.73 0.60
C VAL A 111 -4.28 14.71 -0.51
N ILE A 112 -5.35 13.94 -0.38
CA ILE A 112 -5.70 12.87 -1.31
C ILE A 112 -6.17 13.48 -2.64
N PRO A 113 -5.54 13.14 -3.77
CA PRO A 113 -6.04 13.57 -5.08
C PRO A 113 -7.44 13.01 -5.35
N ASN A 114 -8.35 13.86 -5.85
CA ASN A 114 -9.77 13.51 -6.05
C ASN A 114 -10.01 12.42 -7.10
N ASP A 115 -8.99 12.00 -7.85
CA ASP A 115 -9.04 10.92 -8.83
C ASP A 115 -8.37 9.61 -8.34
N SER A 116 -7.87 9.56 -7.09
CA SER A 116 -7.30 8.35 -6.49
C SER A 116 -8.41 7.33 -6.21
N THR A 117 -8.22 6.09 -6.66
CA THR A 117 -9.24 5.03 -6.63
C THR A 117 -8.84 3.81 -5.83
N ARG A 118 -7.57 3.62 -5.56
CA ARG A 118 -7.04 2.47 -4.81
C ARG A 118 -6.11 2.97 -3.71
N PHE A 119 -6.23 2.38 -2.51
CA PHE A 119 -5.42 2.73 -1.35
C PHE A 119 -4.80 1.47 -0.79
N TYR A 120 -3.48 1.45 -0.63
CA TYR A 120 -2.74 0.29 -0.16
C TYR A 120 -2.08 0.57 1.19
N PHE A 121 -2.14 -0.44 2.08
CA PHE A 121 -1.61 -0.37 3.44
C PHE A 121 -0.95 -1.71 3.81
N PHE A 122 0.28 -1.66 4.30
CA PHE A 122 0.93 -2.80 4.94
C PHE A 122 1.28 -2.43 6.39
N ASN A 123 0.25 -2.31 7.25
CA ASN A 123 0.40 -1.88 8.65
C ASN A 123 1.40 -0.73 8.82
N PRO A 124 1.25 0.41 8.16
CA PRO A 124 2.29 1.43 8.19
C PRO A 124 2.34 2.22 9.51
N PHE A 125 1.22 2.29 10.24
CA PHE A 125 1.07 3.15 11.42
C PHE A 125 -0.03 2.65 12.37
N SER A 126 -0.26 3.37 13.46
CA SER A 126 -1.27 3.04 14.46
C SER A 126 -2.71 3.23 13.94
N VAL A 127 -3.69 2.65 14.66
CA VAL A 127 -5.11 2.78 14.29
C VAL A 127 -5.63 4.22 14.41
N GLU A 128 -5.04 5.05 15.27
CA GLU A 128 -5.38 6.48 15.41
C GLU A 128 -5.03 7.25 14.15
N ILE A 129 -3.86 7.00 13.56
CA ILE A 129 -3.46 7.60 12.29
C ILE A 129 -4.35 7.06 11.17
N LEU A 130 -4.62 5.74 11.15
CA LEU A 130 -5.53 5.13 10.18
C LEU A 130 -6.90 5.81 10.20
N TYR A 131 -7.48 6.06 11.38
CA TYR A 131 -8.76 6.75 11.51
C TYR A 131 -8.77 8.10 10.77
N THR A 132 -7.73 8.89 10.95
CA THR A 132 -7.60 10.19 10.29
C THR A 132 -7.50 10.04 8.77
N VAL A 133 -6.70 9.08 8.28
CA VAL A 133 -6.54 8.79 6.85
C VAL A 133 -7.86 8.31 6.23
N LEU A 134 -8.61 7.45 6.92
CA LEU A 134 -9.92 6.98 6.45
C LEU A 134 -10.93 8.14 6.31
N ASN A 135 -10.94 9.08 7.26
CA ASN A 135 -11.78 10.28 7.15
C ASN A 135 -11.39 11.15 5.94
N HIS A 136 -10.09 11.26 5.62
CA HIS A 136 -9.64 11.96 4.42
C HIS A 136 -10.09 11.24 3.13
N ILE A 137 -10.06 9.90 3.11
CA ILE A 137 -10.56 9.10 1.98
C ILE A 137 -12.06 9.32 1.78
N GLN A 138 -12.84 9.30 2.87
CA GLN A 138 -14.28 9.60 2.82
C GLN A 138 -14.55 11.02 2.32
N THR A 139 -13.82 12.00 2.82
CA THR A 139 -13.93 13.40 2.36
C THR A 139 -13.66 13.50 0.88
N SER A 140 -12.60 12.88 0.39
CA SER A 140 -12.27 12.83 -1.04
C SER A 140 -13.36 12.12 -1.88
N TYR A 141 -14.03 11.11 -1.31
CA TYR A 141 -15.19 10.49 -1.95
C TYR A 141 -16.39 11.44 -2.08
N TYR A 142 -16.73 12.18 -1.01
CA TYR A 142 -17.82 13.15 -1.04
C TYR A 142 -17.58 14.29 -2.03
N GLU A 143 -16.32 14.72 -2.17
CA GLU A 143 -15.97 15.76 -3.15
C GLU A 143 -16.05 15.25 -4.59
N ASN A 144 -15.71 13.99 -4.83
CA ASN A 144 -15.78 13.35 -6.14
C ASN A 144 -16.18 11.87 -6.00
N PRO A 145 -17.48 11.54 -6.03
CA PRO A 145 -17.97 10.16 -5.89
C PRO A 145 -17.44 9.25 -6.99
N ARG A 146 -16.78 8.15 -6.59
CA ARG A 146 -16.15 7.17 -7.48
C ARG A 146 -15.98 5.84 -6.76
N GLU A 147 -15.74 4.77 -7.49
CA GLU A 147 -15.36 3.50 -6.87
C GLU A 147 -14.00 3.64 -6.17
N ILE A 148 -13.96 3.34 -4.88
CA ILE A 148 -12.74 3.34 -4.07
C ILE A 148 -12.60 1.97 -3.40
N LEU A 149 -11.42 1.33 -3.58
CA LEU A 149 -11.05 0.12 -2.85
C LEU A 149 -9.79 0.37 -2.00
N LEU A 150 -9.83 -0.16 -0.77
CA LEU A 150 -8.73 -0.12 0.19
C LEU A 150 -8.19 -1.53 0.40
N PHE A 151 -6.89 -1.72 0.27
CA PHE A 151 -6.19 -2.99 0.38
C PHE A 151 -5.32 -2.98 1.63
N PHE A 152 -5.61 -3.86 2.57
CA PHE A 152 -4.85 -4.01 3.81
C PHE A 152 -4.14 -5.36 3.80
N TYR A 153 -2.83 -5.35 3.48
CA TYR A 153 -2.01 -6.55 3.59
C TYR A 153 -1.59 -6.77 5.04
N TYR A 154 -1.72 -8.02 5.49
CA TYR A 154 -1.35 -8.46 6.84
C TYR A 154 -1.94 -7.58 7.95
N PRO A 155 -3.25 -7.25 7.92
CA PRO A 155 -3.83 -6.26 8.82
C PRO A 155 -3.74 -6.70 10.28
N SER A 156 -3.49 -5.74 11.17
CA SER A 156 -3.57 -5.95 12.62
C SER A 156 -5.02 -6.18 13.06
N ASP A 157 -5.20 -6.82 14.23
CA ASP A 157 -6.53 -7.03 14.78
C ASP A 157 -7.26 -5.71 15.06
N ASP A 158 -6.53 -4.66 15.46
CA ASP A 158 -7.07 -3.32 15.67
C ASP A 158 -7.55 -2.68 14.37
N TYR A 159 -6.82 -2.87 13.27
CA TYR A 159 -7.26 -2.42 11.93
C TYR A 159 -8.54 -3.12 11.53
N ILE A 160 -8.60 -4.45 11.67
CA ILE A 160 -9.79 -5.24 11.32
C ILE A 160 -10.98 -4.79 12.17
N ALA A 161 -10.82 -4.70 13.49
CA ALA A 161 -11.90 -4.28 14.39
C ALA A 161 -12.42 -2.88 14.03
N HIS A 162 -11.52 -1.95 13.72
CA HIS A 162 -11.90 -0.59 13.32
C HIS A 162 -12.65 -0.57 12.00
N LEU A 163 -12.12 -1.21 10.94
CA LEU A 163 -12.71 -1.23 9.60
C LEU A 163 -14.09 -1.94 9.57
N MET A 164 -14.25 -3.02 10.32
CA MET A 164 -15.50 -3.78 10.39
C MET A 164 -16.61 -3.03 11.14
N THR A 165 -16.27 -2.00 11.91
CA THR A 165 -17.24 -1.22 12.71
C THR A 165 -17.36 0.23 12.26
N HIS A 166 -16.54 0.67 11.31
CA HIS A 166 -16.52 2.05 10.82
C HIS A 166 -17.60 2.26 9.76
N ASP A 167 -18.51 3.21 10.01
CA ASP A 167 -19.53 3.60 9.03
C ASP A 167 -18.87 4.16 7.76
N GLY A 168 -19.32 3.68 6.60
CA GLY A 168 -18.85 4.14 5.30
C GLY A 168 -17.74 3.28 4.66
N PHE A 169 -17.32 2.19 5.33
CA PHE A 169 -16.48 1.16 4.73
C PHE A 169 -17.14 -0.20 4.86
N THR A 170 -17.24 -0.92 3.76
CA THR A 170 -17.83 -2.26 3.71
C THR A 170 -16.79 -3.26 3.24
N PHE A 171 -16.72 -4.41 3.90
CA PHE A 171 -15.89 -5.53 3.45
C PHE A 171 -16.30 -5.93 2.02
N TYR A 172 -15.32 -5.95 1.13
CA TYR A 172 -15.51 -6.21 -0.30
C TYR A 172 -15.02 -7.60 -0.70
N ASP A 173 -13.78 -7.95 -0.33
CA ASP A 173 -13.14 -9.22 -0.73
C ASP A 173 -11.97 -9.56 0.19
N GLU A 174 -11.51 -10.81 0.15
CA GLU A 174 -10.30 -11.27 0.81
C GLU A 174 -9.41 -12.02 -0.19
N ILE A 175 -8.16 -11.59 -0.32
CA ILE A 175 -7.15 -12.24 -1.17
C ILE A 175 -6.27 -13.08 -0.25
N GLU A 176 -6.47 -14.39 -0.24
CA GLU A 176 -5.68 -15.33 0.54
C GLU A 176 -4.24 -15.40 0.03
N CYS A 177 -3.28 -15.34 0.96
CA CYS A 177 -1.84 -15.41 0.69
C CYS A 177 -1.12 -16.45 1.55
N GLU A 178 -1.82 -17.17 2.43
CA GLU A 178 -1.25 -18.16 3.35
C GLU A 178 -0.45 -19.23 2.61
N ASP A 179 -0.97 -19.72 1.47
CA ASP A 179 -0.32 -20.72 0.61
C ASP A 179 1.01 -20.27 -0.01
N LEU A 180 1.31 -18.98 0.04
CA LEU A 180 2.56 -18.41 -0.45
C LEU A 180 3.73 -18.54 0.54
N PHE A 181 3.46 -18.94 1.78
CA PHE A 181 4.44 -18.97 2.86
C PHE A 181 4.50 -20.36 3.51
N GLU A 182 5.60 -20.65 4.19
CA GLU A 182 5.69 -21.83 5.05
C GLU A 182 5.01 -21.53 6.39
N GLY A 183 4.21 -22.46 6.88
CA GLY A 183 3.44 -22.33 8.12
C GLY A 183 1.98 -21.91 7.84
N ASN A 184 1.16 -21.94 8.88
CA ASN A 184 -0.27 -21.65 8.78
C ASN A 184 -0.55 -20.28 9.46
N ASN A 185 -0.06 -19.21 8.85
CA ASN A 185 -0.29 -17.87 9.36
C ASN A 185 -1.50 -17.24 8.66
N ILE A 186 -2.66 -17.29 9.29
CA ILE A 186 -3.92 -16.75 8.77
C ILE A 186 -3.89 -15.22 8.53
N ARG A 187 -2.88 -14.51 9.02
CA ARG A 187 -2.69 -13.08 8.74
C ARG A 187 -2.10 -12.81 7.37
N GLU A 188 -1.53 -13.84 6.72
CA GLU A 188 -1.03 -13.75 5.34
C GLU A 188 -2.20 -13.65 4.36
N ARG A 189 -2.81 -12.47 4.34
CA ARG A 189 -3.96 -12.14 3.50
C ARG A 189 -4.01 -10.65 3.21
N VAL A 190 -4.76 -10.28 2.18
CA VAL A 190 -5.12 -8.89 1.92
C VAL A 190 -6.63 -8.77 2.09
N MET A 191 -7.06 -7.99 3.07
CA MET A 191 -8.48 -7.64 3.20
C MET A 191 -8.77 -6.43 2.34
N VAL A 192 -9.81 -6.50 1.53
CA VAL A 192 -10.24 -5.42 0.65
C VAL A 192 -11.55 -4.84 1.17
N PHE A 193 -11.60 -3.53 1.30
CA PHE A 193 -12.81 -2.79 1.67
C PHE A 193 -13.18 -1.82 0.57
N CYS A 194 -14.47 -1.51 0.42
CA CYS A 194 -14.93 -0.43 -0.45
C CYS A 194 -15.51 0.71 0.38
N VAL A 195 -15.45 1.93 -0.17
CA VAL A 195 -16.23 3.05 0.35
C VAL A 195 -17.67 2.84 -0.08
N ASP A 196 -18.59 2.80 0.90
CA ASP A 196 -20.03 2.60 0.70
C ASP A 196 -20.78 3.62 1.58
N LEU A 197 -21.05 4.81 1.00
CA LEU A 197 -21.61 5.99 1.68
C LEU A 197 -22.88 6.49 0.97
#